data_1b1d1f4ec04a05690c7f2babf54ce6f8
#
_entry.id   1b1d1f4ec04a05690c7f2babf54ce6f8
#
_cell.length_a   1.000
_cell.length_b   1.000
_cell.length_c   1.000
_cell.angle_alpha   90.00
_cell.angle_beta   90.00
_cell.angle_gamma   90.00
#
_symmetry.space_group_name_H-M   'P 1'
#
loop_
_entity.id
_entity.type
_entity.pdbx_description
1 polymer ?
#
loop_
_entity_poly.entity_id
_entity_poly.type
_entity_poly.pdbx_seq_one_letter_code
_entity_poly.pdbx_strand_id
1 'polypeptide(L)'
;MKRLFSAKLIAALSVAAAVLTGCTTGTEETLQYVNLSQVSCSFLGEGNQPLVIEVKASPATWEATPGATWVKVERTDDRTLTVTVDDNDTGAERSTTIAIVADQASQEIRVNQLAKDNEFARFRKLDTFQMGAAMSPSGKYAGGFTASIAADDSWQYSPTIVDLETGEVYEFGPFPESLYYLTQTMAITDQGLLFISDGSNGGQIAIDLTGNIFIPEAPAGFTSKPDIQGTSADGKYWVGFGMKGKAFEDETPCKALLWTDGVPTELPWPDLNYRDEEPWYGGMARGISANGEIIYGTSWENWDFGMLYWVNNGANTEKPKWVGEDVREVWEETMKNSDGTEYTTHLVNGLICQAQLTKISPNGKWIASSYRTETPAEDRLSIVTTQTAAFYNTETETTTIVSDYGESVGVHVTDDGIGFIGIGTLGISSGVVYDLNTGTDLGSTQDWVYDNYGIIIPAGYINYVSADGRFVLGTKAESSAGGVNFINWYIAPPVAK
;
A
#
# COMPACT_ATOMS: atom_id res chain seq x y z
N MET A 1 -29.79 -31.82 12.02
CA MET A 1 -30.42 -30.54 12.42
C MET A 1 -30.08 -29.53 11.34
N LYS A 2 -31.07 -29.12 10.57
CA LYS A 2 -30.92 -28.16 9.44
C LYS A 2 -30.81 -26.73 10.02
N ARG A 3 -29.74 -26.00 9.73
CA ARG A 3 -29.70 -24.54 9.91
C ARG A 3 -29.84 -23.90 8.54
N LEU A 4 -30.87 -23.06 8.43
CA LEU A 4 -31.16 -22.24 7.27
C LEU A 4 -30.09 -21.17 7.07
N PHE A 5 -29.56 -21.10 5.87
CA PHE A 5 -28.78 -19.97 5.40
C PHE A 5 -29.73 -18.86 4.92
N SER A 6 -29.60 -17.70 5.55
CA SER A 6 -30.25 -16.46 5.09
C SER A 6 -29.37 -15.82 4.05
N ALA A 7 -29.76 -15.82 2.79
CA ALA A 7 -29.12 -15.11 1.71
C ALA A 7 -29.35 -13.60 1.88
N LYS A 8 -28.30 -12.83 2.15
CA LYS A 8 -28.33 -11.38 2.00
C LYS A 8 -28.04 -11.03 0.55
N LEU A 9 -29.04 -10.44 -0.07
CA LEU A 9 -29.02 -9.92 -1.44
C LEU A 9 -28.11 -8.67 -1.47
N ILE A 10 -26.94 -8.76 -2.13
CA ILE A 10 -26.09 -7.62 -2.44
C ILE A 10 -26.60 -7.04 -3.75
N ALA A 11 -27.16 -5.84 -3.70
CA ALA A 11 -27.51 -5.07 -4.89
C ALA A 11 -26.29 -4.34 -5.42
N ALA A 12 -25.63 -4.91 -6.43
CA ALA A 12 -24.62 -4.21 -7.23
C ALA A 12 -25.33 -3.17 -8.12
N LEU A 13 -25.05 -1.90 -7.92
CA LEU A 13 -25.49 -0.83 -8.80
C LEU A 13 -24.53 -0.72 -10.00
N SER A 14 -24.86 -1.40 -11.10
CA SER A 14 -24.26 -1.14 -12.40
C SER A 14 -24.91 0.09 -13.04
N VAL A 15 -24.17 1.17 -13.22
CA VAL A 15 -24.61 2.35 -13.99
C VAL A 15 -24.43 2.02 -15.48
N ALA A 16 -25.53 1.64 -16.13
CA ALA A 16 -25.58 1.57 -17.59
C ALA A 16 -25.91 2.98 -18.14
N ALA A 17 -24.97 3.58 -18.86
CA ALA A 17 -25.23 4.80 -19.64
C ALA A 17 -26.11 4.48 -20.83
N ALA A 18 -27.40 4.78 -20.77
CA ALA A 18 -28.31 4.79 -21.92
C ALA A 18 -28.36 6.20 -22.50
N VAL A 19 -27.80 6.36 -23.70
CA VAL A 19 -28.03 7.56 -24.53
C VAL A 19 -29.43 7.46 -25.14
N LEU A 20 -30.36 8.25 -24.65
CA LEU A 20 -31.65 8.48 -25.30
C LEU A 20 -31.75 9.94 -25.74
N THR A 21 -31.64 10.18 -27.04
CA THR A 21 -32.07 11.42 -27.68
C THR A 21 -33.60 11.47 -27.71
N GLY A 22 -34.17 12.38 -26.94
CA GLY A 22 -35.59 12.70 -26.98
C GLY A 22 -35.81 14.04 -26.32
N CYS A 23 -36.07 15.08 -27.15
CA CYS A 23 -36.57 16.38 -26.69
C CYS A 23 -37.92 16.23 -26.01
N THR A 24 -37.98 16.43 -24.70
CA THR A 24 -39.16 16.88 -23.97
C THR A 24 -38.72 17.85 -22.90
N THR A 25 -39.43 18.97 -22.77
CA THR A 25 -39.33 19.96 -21.69
C THR A 25 -39.66 19.28 -20.35
N GLY A 26 -38.62 18.72 -19.72
CA GLY A 26 -38.71 18.16 -18.38
C GLY A 26 -37.83 18.97 -17.44
N THR A 27 -38.32 19.31 -16.29
CA THR A 27 -37.58 19.81 -15.16
C THR A 27 -36.31 18.98 -14.98
N GLU A 28 -35.14 19.63 -14.97
CA GLU A 28 -33.86 18.95 -14.63
C GLU A 28 -34.03 18.29 -13.26
N GLU A 29 -34.12 16.96 -13.23
CA GLU A 29 -34.05 16.23 -11.97
C GLU A 29 -32.63 16.42 -11.43
N THR A 30 -32.48 17.27 -10.44
CA THR A 30 -31.23 17.49 -9.75
C THR A 30 -30.86 16.16 -9.04
N LEU A 31 -29.70 15.58 -9.39
CA LEU A 31 -29.21 14.35 -8.76
C LEU A 31 -29.14 14.56 -7.24
N GLN A 32 -29.89 13.78 -6.49
CA GLN A 32 -29.91 13.84 -5.03
C GLN A 32 -28.92 12.81 -4.48
N TYR A 33 -28.04 13.24 -3.60
CA TYR A 33 -27.07 12.36 -2.94
C TYR A 33 -26.61 12.91 -1.60
N VAL A 34 -26.12 12.02 -0.74
CA VAL A 34 -25.34 12.31 0.46
C VAL A 34 -24.08 11.46 0.42
N ASN A 35 -22.93 12.08 0.46
CA ASN A 35 -21.62 11.43 0.56
C ASN A 35 -20.91 11.91 1.82
N LEU A 36 -20.40 10.99 2.61
CA LEU A 36 -19.74 11.25 3.89
C LEU A 36 -18.26 10.89 3.80
N SER A 37 -17.39 11.67 4.44
CA SER A 37 -15.96 11.34 4.55
C SER A 37 -15.72 10.08 5.39
N GLN A 38 -16.66 9.75 6.28
CA GLN A 38 -16.70 8.49 7.01
C GLN A 38 -18.15 8.16 7.41
N VAL A 39 -18.49 6.87 7.40
CA VAL A 39 -19.84 6.37 7.68
C VAL A 39 -19.97 5.76 9.08
N SER A 40 -18.94 5.88 9.90
CA SER A 40 -18.99 5.39 11.27
C SER A 40 -17.89 6.05 12.12
N CYS A 41 -18.12 6.15 13.43
CA CYS A 41 -17.22 6.75 14.41
C CYS A 41 -17.13 5.87 15.64
N SER A 42 -15.91 5.78 16.20
CA SER A 42 -15.66 5.09 17.46
C SER A 42 -15.08 6.05 18.49
N PHE A 43 -15.61 5.98 19.71
CA PHE A 43 -15.27 6.85 20.81
C PHE A 43 -14.83 6.04 22.03
N LEU A 44 -13.89 6.60 22.79
CA LEU A 44 -13.54 6.08 24.13
C LEU A 44 -14.70 6.25 25.10
N GLY A 45 -14.64 5.56 26.24
CA GLY A 45 -15.64 5.71 27.29
C GLY A 45 -15.69 7.12 27.89
N GLU A 46 -14.56 7.83 27.89
CA GLU A 46 -14.45 9.21 28.42
C GLU A 46 -13.38 10.02 27.71
N GLY A 47 -13.41 11.35 27.85
CA GLY A 47 -12.35 12.26 27.40
C GLY A 47 -12.28 12.46 25.88
N ASN A 48 -13.36 12.20 25.15
CA ASN A 48 -13.39 12.28 23.70
C ASN A 48 -13.32 13.74 23.23
N GLN A 49 -12.55 13.95 22.15
CA GLN A 49 -12.55 15.22 21.41
C GLN A 49 -13.65 15.21 20.36
N PRO A 50 -14.18 16.39 19.96
CA PRO A 50 -15.12 16.50 18.86
C PRO A 50 -14.53 15.88 17.58
N LEU A 51 -15.32 15.07 16.87
CA LEU A 51 -14.97 14.49 15.58
C LEU A 51 -15.64 15.26 14.45
N VAL A 52 -14.85 15.65 13.44
CA VAL A 52 -15.34 16.38 12.28
C VAL A 52 -15.51 15.43 11.09
N ILE A 53 -16.69 15.46 10.47
CA ILE A 53 -17.04 14.65 9.30
C ILE A 53 -17.40 15.61 8.15
N GLU A 54 -16.78 15.42 6.99
CA GLU A 54 -17.18 16.14 5.79
C GLU A 54 -18.45 15.51 5.20
N VAL A 55 -19.44 16.37 4.89
CA VAL A 55 -20.71 16.00 4.26
C VAL A 55 -20.80 16.68 2.90
N LYS A 56 -20.94 15.91 1.83
CA LYS A 56 -21.23 16.41 0.49
C LYS A 56 -22.63 15.97 0.11
N ALA A 57 -23.55 16.88 -0.02
CA ALA A 57 -24.94 16.59 -0.32
C ALA A 57 -25.50 17.44 -1.46
N SER A 58 -26.47 16.87 -2.17
CA SER A 58 -27.33 17.57 -3.13
C SER A 58 -28.78 17.21 -2.84
N PRO A 59 -29.64 18.17 -2.45
CA PRO A 59 -29.32 19.58 -2.23
C PRO A 59 -28.34 19.82 -1.08
N ALA A 60 -27.66 20.97 -1.06
CA ALA A 60 -26.70 21.32 -0.02
C ALA A 60 -27.32 21.53 1.38
N THR A 61 -28.64 21.59 1.45
CA THR A 61 -29.41 21.65 2.72
C THR A 61 -29.64 20.21 3.20
N TRP A 62 -28.94 19.83 4.27
CA TRP A 62 -29.10 18.53 4.91
C TRP A 62 -29.27 18.67 6.42
N GLU A 63 -29.86 17.67 7.04
CA GLU A 63 -30.08 17.61 8.48
C GLU A 63 -29.40 16.34 9.04
N ALA A 64 -28.86 16.46 10.25
CA ALA A 64 -28.29 15.37 11.00
C ALA A 64 -29.14 15.07 12.24
N THR A 65 -29.59 13.84 12.40
CA THR A 65 -30.40 13.42 13.54
C THR A 65 -29.72 12.26 14.27
N PRO A 66 -29.25 12.45 15.52
CA PRO A 66 -28.67 11.38 16.30
C PRO A 66 -29.76 10.44 16.83
N GLY A 67 -29.50 9.12 16.78
CA GLY A 67 -30.42 8.10 17.26
C GLY A 67 -30.41 7.90 18.77
N ALA A 68 -29.48 8.56 19.51
CA ALA A 68 -29.40 8.50 20.95
C ALA A 68 -29.00 9.85 21.56
N THR A 69 -29.46 10.10 22.79
CA THR A 69 -29.24 11.40 23.48
C THR A 69 -27.82 11.66 23.93
N TRP A 70 -26.99 10.62 24.03
CA TRP A 70 -25.59 10.74 24.37
C TRP A 70 -24.69 11.14 23.19
N VAL A 71 -25.22 11.16 21.99
CA VAL A 71 -24.57 11.72 20.80
C VAL A 71 -25.14 13.08 20.51
N LYS A 72 -24.27 14.05 20.31
CA LYS A 72 -24.62 15.43 19.94
C LYS A 72 -24.00 15.74 18.60
N VAL A 73 -24.75 16.37 17.74
CA VAL A 73 -24.33 16.76 16.41
C VAL A 73 -24.53 18.24 16.19
N GLU A 74 -23.56 18.87 15.56
CA GLU A 74 -23.62 20.27 15.16
C GLU A 74 -23.21 20.41 13.71
N ARG A 75 -24.09 20.98 12.91
CA ARG A 75 -23.78 21.39 11.55
C ARG A 75 -23.11 22.75 11.60
N THR A 76 -21.80 22.79 11.41
CA THR A 76 -20.99 24.02 11.50
C THR A 76 -21.13 24.87 10.23
N ASP A 77 -21.25 24.21 9.07
CA ASP A 77 -21.48 24.81 7.75
C ASP A 77 -22.18 23.85 6.79
N ASP A 78 -22.23 24.16 5.50
CA ASP A 78 -22.91 23.33 4.50
C ASP A 78 -22.17 21.99 4.21
N ARG A 79 -20.97 21.81 4.73
CA ARG A 79 -20.13 20.62 4.47
C ARG A 79 -19.57 19.98 5.74
N THR A 80 -19.82 20.54 6.90
CA THR A 80 -19.16 20.12 8.13
C THR A 80 -20.15 19.71 9.20
N LEU A 81 -20.06 18.45 9.62
CA LEU A 81 -20.75 17.90 10.78
C LEU A 81 -19.72 17.66 11.89
N THR A 82 -19.95 18.25 13.06
CA THR A 82 -19.20 17.96 14.27
C THR A 82 -20.00 17.01 15.15
N VAL A 83 -19.38 15.89 15.52
CA VAL A 83 -19.97 14.87 16.41
C VAL A 83 -19.26 14.90 17.75
N THR A 84 -20.02 14.99 18.83
CA THR A 84 -19.52 14.84 20.20
C THR A 84 -20.34 13.79 20.95
N VAL A 85 -19.73 13.17 21.95
CA VAL A 85 -20.39 12.16 22.78
C VAL A 85 -20.22 12.47 24.27
N ASP A 86 -21.24 12.16 25.05
CA ASP A 86 -21.15 12.20 26.50
C ASP A 86 -20.35 10.99 27.01
N ASP A 87 -19.67 11.11 28.15
CA ASP A 87 -18.96 9.98 28.77
C ASP A 87 -19.89 8.79 29.01
N ASN A 88 -19.35 7.58 28.84
CA ASN A 88 -20.11 6.34 28.96
C ASN A 88 -19.90 5.67 30.32
N ASP A 89 -20.67 6.08 31.30
CA ASP A 89 -20.67 5.50 32.65
C ASP A 89 -21.57 4.25 32.81
N THR A 90 -22.06 3.65 31.69
CA THR A 90 -23.00 2.51 31.75
C THR A 90 -22.35 1.18 32.09
N GLY A 91 -21.01 1.11 32.07
CA GLY A 91 -20.25 -0.13 32.29
C GLY A 91 -20.29 -1.12 31.09
N ALA A 92 -20.90 -0.73 29.96
CA ALA A 92 -20.98 -1.53 28.75
C ALA A 92 -20.78 -0.66 27.51
N GLU A 93 -20.32 -1.26 26.43
CA GLU A 93 -20.29 -0.60 25.11
C GLU A 93 -21.69 -0.17 24.69
N ARG A 94 -21.76 0.93 23.94
CA ARG A 94 -23.02 1.40 23.38
C ARG A 94 -22.85 1.85 21.95
N SER A 95 -23.89 1.68 21.14
CA SER A 95 -23.90 2.07 19.75
C SER A 95 -25.23 2.73 19.37
N THR A 96 -25.17 3.58 18.34
CA THR A 96 -26.34 4.22 17.75
C THR A 96 -25.99 4.64 16.32
N THR A 97 -26.93 5.27 15.61
CA THR A 97 -26.68 5.88 14.28
C THR A 97 -26.97 7.38 14.33
N ILE A 98 -26.37 8.12 13.39
CA ILE A 98 -26.74 9.49 13.04
C ILE A 98 -27.29 9.41 11.62
N ALA A 99 -28.54 9.76 11.43
CA ALA A 99 -29.13 9.86 10.11
C ALA A 99 -28.79 11.22 9.49
N ILE A 100 -28.20 11.22 8.29
CA ILE A 100 -27.96 12.42 7.47
C ILE A 100 -28.96 12.39 6.31
N VAL A 101 -29.81 13.40 6.23
CA VAL A 101 -30.89 13.46 5.23
C VAL A 101 -30.79 14.77 4.44
N ALA A 102 -30.78 14.65 3.11
CA ALA A 102 -30.82 15.75 2.17
C ALA A 102 -31.98 15.51 1.18
N ASP A 103 -33.14 16.05 1.48
CA ASP A 103 -34.41 15.83 0.79
C ASP A 103 -34.78 14.32 0.78
N GLN A 104 -34.67 13.62 -0.36
CA GLN A 104 -34.95 12.17 -0.44
C GLN A 104 -33.69 11.29 -0.33
N ALA A 105 -32.50 11.89 -0.40
CA ALA A 105 -31.24 11.18 -0.21
C ALA A 105 -30.90 11.10 1.28
N SER A 106 -30.43 9.93 1.72
CA SER A 106 -30.02 9.73 3.10
C SER A 106 -28.82 8.81 3.22
N GLN A 107 -28.01 9.03 4.26
CA GLN A 107 -26.96 8.11 4.70
C GLN A 107 -26.91 8.06 6.22
N GLU A 108 -26.43 6.96 6.76
CA GLU A 108 -26.26 6.77 8.20
C GLU A 108 -24.79 6.73 8.58
N ILE A 109 -24.45 7.36 9.72
CA ILE A 109 -23.17 7.23 10.39
C ILE A 109 -23.38 6.35 11.60
N ARG A 110 -22.70 5.23 11.69
CA ARG A 110 -22.68 4.39 12.90
C ARG A 110 -21.81 5.04 13.95
N VAL A 111 -22.27 5.12 15.17
CA VAL A 111 -21.54 5.64 16.32
C VAL A 111 -21.40 4.54 17.35
N ASN A 112 -20.17 4.16 17.68
CA ASN A 112 -19.85 3.19 18.72
C ASN A 112 -19.08 3.91 19.84
N GLN A 113 -19.36 3.57 21.08
CA GLN A 113 -18.61 4.10 22.21
C GLN A 113 -18.35 3.00 23.25
N LEU A 114 -17.09 2.87 23.66
CA LEU A 114 -16.70 1.96 24.73
C LEU A 114 -17.30 2.34 26.06
N ALA A 115 -17.30 1.38 26.96
CA ALA A 115 -17.48 1.69 28.38
C ALA A 115 -16.25 2.45 28.92
N LYS A 116 -16.45 3.24 29.95
CA LYS A 116 -15.36 3.81 30.74
C LYS A 116 -14.45 2.68 31.23
N ASP A 117 -13.15 2.92 31.19
CA ASP A 117 -12.09 1.95 31.52
C ASP A 117 -11.77 0.88 30.44
N ASN A 118 -12.46 0.88 29.29
CA ASN A 118 -12.06 0.10 28.12
C ASN A 118 -11.18 0.93 27.17
N GLU A 119 -10.23 0.27 26.51
CA GLU A 119 -9.27 0.94 25.61
C GLU A 119 -9.37 0.43 24.19
N PHE A 120 -9.51 1.33 23.21
CA PHE A 120 -9.43 1.00 21.78
C PHE A 120 -7.99 1.09 21.26
N ALA A 121 -7.74 0.35 20.20
CA ALA A 121 -6.64 0.67 19.33
C ALA A 121 -6.75 2.13 18.84
N ARG A 122 -5.59 2.80 18.70
CA ARG A 122 -5.54 4.19 18.24
C ARG A 122 -5.52 4.24 16.73
N PHE A 123 -6.39 5.06 16.16
CA PHE A 123 -6.29 5.46 14.76
C PHE A 123 -5.68 6.86 14.68
N ARG A 124 -4.70 7.04 13.77
CA ARG A 124 -4.09 8.34 13.46
C ARG A 124 -3.86 8.47 11.97
N LYS A 125 -4.14 9.65 11.45
CA LYS A 125 -3.68 10.03 10.10
C LYS A 125 -2.21 10.44 10.18
N LEU A 126 -1.45 10.06 9.17
CA LEU A 126 -0.08 10.48 8.96
C LEU A 126 -0.09 11.64 7.96
N ASP A 127 -0.64 12.79 8.37
CA ASP A 127 -0.74 13.99 7.53
C ASP A 127 0.64 14.57 7.17
N THR A 128 1.68 14.06 7.81
CA THR A 128 3.08 14.42 7.62
C THR A 128 3.78 13.68 6.48
N PHE A 129 3.09 12.82 5.72
CA PHE A 129 3.74 12.03 4.66
C PHE A 129 3.05 12.26 3.31
N GLN A 130 3.77 12.82 2.35
CA GLN A 130 3.22 13.13 1.03
C GLN A 130 3.37 11.98 0.02
N MET A 131 4.46 11.22 0.08
CA MET A 131 4.80 10.21 -0.94
C MET A 131 5.02 8.84 -0.28
N GLY A 132 3.93 8.22 0.16
CA GLY A 132 3.97 6.91 0.79
C GLY A 132 4.66 6.92 2.15
N ALA A 133 4.28 5.99 3.01
CA ALA A 133 4.94 5.73 4.28
C ALA A 133 5.58 4.34 4.25
N ALA A 134 6.76 4.21 4.85
CA ALA A 134 7.33 2.92 5.20
C ALA A 134 7.03 2.63 6.67
N MET A 135 6.75 1.38 7.01
CA MET A 135 6.66 0.90 8.38
C MET A 135 7.82 -0.04 8.68
N SER A 136 8.39 0.08 9.86
CA SER A 136 9.44 -0.84 10.31
C SER A 136 8.88 -2.26 10.49
N PRO A 137 9.71 -3.31 10.32
CA PRO A 137 9.23 -4.69 10.33
C PRO A 137 8.43 -5.11 11.58
N SER A 138 8.73 -4.57 12.75
CA SER A 138 7.94 -4.82 13.97
C SER A 138 6.71 -3.92 14.12
N GLY A 139 6.56 -2.90 13.26
CA GLY A 139 5.52 -1.89 13.41
C GLY A 139 5.87 -0.77 14.41
N LYS A 140 7.10 -0.72 14.93
CA LYS A 140 7.47 0.29 15.92
C LYS A 140 7.51 1.70 15.36
N TYR A 141 8.04 1.88 14.16
CA TYR A 141 8.18 3.17 13.51
C TYR A 141 7.48 3.22 12.16
N ALA A 142 6.92 4.37 11.82
CA ALA A 142 6.61 4.75 10.45
C ALA A 142 7.51 5.90 10.03
N GLY A 143 7.99 5.88 8.79
CA GLY A 143 8.85 6.88 8.22
C GLY A 143 8.29 7.46 6.92
N GLY A 144 8.61 8.73 6.67
CA GLY A 144 8.22 9.45 5.47
C GLY A 144 8.86 10.82 5.41
N PHE A 145 8.31 11.69 4.57
CA PHE A 145 8.71 13.11 4.52
C PHE A 145 7.55 14.00 4.08
N THR A 146 7.64 15.27 4.45
CA THR A 146 6.78 16.33 3.92
C THR A 146 7.56 17.20 2.95
N ALA A 147 6.84 17.84 2.03
CA ALA A 147 7.38 18.90 1.20
C ALA A 147 6.58 20.18 1.43
N SER A 148 7.28 21.31 1.46
CA SER A 148 6.70 22.64 1.62
C SER A 148 7.41 23.64 0.70
N ILE A 149 6.83 24.82 0.51
CA ILE A 149 7.42 25.88 -0.29
C ILE A 149 7.96 26.95 0.67
N ALA A 150 9.24 27.29 0.52
CA ALA A 150 9.91 28.35 1.28
C ALA A 150 9.46 29.74 0.82
N ALA A 151 9.85 30.78 1.55
CA ALA A 151 9.48 32.17 1.25
C ALA A 151 10.06 32.70 -0.10
N ASP A 152 11.05 32.03 -0.65
CA ASP A 152 11.67 32.33 -1.96
C ASP A 152 11.11 31.47 -3.10
N ASP A 153 9.98 30.80 -2.88
CA ASP A 153 9.30 29.89 -3.82
C ASP A 153 10.09 28.58 -4.11
N SER A 154 11.16 28.29 -3.38
CA SER A 154 11.89 27.03 -3.50
C SER A 154 11.22 25.92 -2.68
N TRP A 155 11.38 24.66 -3.14
CA TRP A 155 10.92 23.51 -2.38
C TRP A 155 11.88 23.19 -1.22
N GLN A 156 11.32 22.70 -0.14
CA GLN A 156 12.06 22.17 1.01
C GLN A 156 11.36 20.94 1.56
N TYR A 157 12.15 20.04 2.14
CA TYR A 157 11.72 18.71 2.57
C TYR A 157 12.06 18.47 4.03
N SER A 158 11.12 17.87 4.76
CA SER A 158 11.31 17.46 6.15
C SER A 158 11.12 15.95 6.29
N PRO A 159 12.20 15.16 6.37
CA PRO A 159 12.12 13.77 6.80
C PRO A 159 11.46 13.67 8.16
N THR A 160 10.56 12.68 8.33
CA THR A 160 9.78 12.51 9.55
C THR A 160 9.70 11.04 9.93
N ILE A 161 9.93 10.75 11.21
CA ILE A 161 9.76 9.42 11.80
C ILE A 161 8.73 9.53 12.91
N VAL A 162 7.79 8.59 12.96
CA VAL A 162 6.77 8.52 14.01
C VAL A 162 6.95 7.21 14.76
N ASP A 163 7.11 7.29 16.08
CA ASP A 163 6.99 6.14 16.97
C ASP A 163 5.50 5.77 17.06
N LEU A 164 5.14 4.62 16.52
CA LEU A 164 3.73 4.22 16.43
C LEU A 164 3.15 3.77 17.77
N GLU A 165 3.99 3.39 18.72
CA GLU A 165 3.54 2.99 20.05
C GLU A 165 3.21 4.22 20.91
N THR A 166 4.06 5.24 20.91
CA THR A 166 3.89 6.44 21.70
C THR A 166 3.17 7.57 20.96
N GLY A 167 3.26 7.60 19.64
CA GLY A 167 2.81 8.70 18.78
C GLY A 167 3.81 9.87 18.75
N GLU A 168 5.03 9.70 19.27
CA GLU A 168 6.09 10.72 19.22
C GLU A 168 6.54 10.93 17.78
N VAL A 169 6.75 12.19 17.40
CA VAL A 169 7.13 12.60 16.04
C VAL A 169 8.53 13.20 16.07
N TYR A 170 9.44 12.63 15.29
CA TYR A 170 10.79 13.13 15.04
C TYR A 170 10.80 13.77 13.64
N GLU A 171 10.88 15.09 13.57
CA GLU A 171 10.92 15.84 12.32
C GLU A 171 12.28 16.51 12.17
N PHE A 172 12.86 16.39 10.96
CA PHE A 172 14.19 16.88 10.64
C PHE A 172 14.14 17.89 9.50
N GLY A 173 14.98 18.91 9.55
CA GLY A 173 14.99 19.97 8.54
C GLY A 173 14.15 21.19 8.95
N PRO A 174 13.47 21.92 8.04
CA PRO A 174 13.38 21.60 6.60
C PRO A 174 14.70 21.77 5.85
N PHE A 175 14.97 20.87 4.91
CA PHE A 175 16.14 20.92 4.04
C PHE A 175 15.77 21.51 2.69
N PRO A 176 16.54 22.50 2.14
CA PRO A 176 16.25 23.05 0.82
C PRO A 176 16.48 22.01 -0.29
N GLU A 177 15.70 22.09 -1.35
CA GLU A 177 15.77 21.22 -2.54
C GLU A 177 17.20 21.18 -3.14
N SER A 178 17.94 22.27 -3.05
CA SER A 178 19.32 22.32 -3.50
C SER A 178 20.27 21.41 -2.71
N LEU A 179 19.88 20.98 -1.50
CA LEU A 179 20.63 20.04 -0.68
C LEU A 179 20.12 18.61 -0.86
N TYR A 180 18.79 18.42 -0.74
CA TYR A 180 18.11 17.12 -0.91
C TYR A 180 16.79 17.30 -1.67
N TYR A 181 16.64 16.61 -2.78
CA TYR A 181 15.38 16.49 -3.53
C TYR A 181 14.75 15.13 -3.20
N LEU A 182 14.00 15.07 -2.11
CA LEU A 182 13.39 13.82 -1.64
C LEU A 182 12.22 13.43 -2.53
N THR A 183 12.23 12.18 -3.01
CA THR A 183 11.25 11.71 -3.99
C THR A 183 10.40 10.56 -3.50
N GLN A 184 10.94 9.66 -2.69
CA GLN A 184 10.23 8.46 -2.24
C GLN A 184 10.81 7.91 -0.94
N THR A 185 9.92 7.52 -0.01
CA THR A 185 10.27 6.74 1.18
C THR A 185 10.45 5.28 0.80
N MET A 186 11.57 4.68 1.17
CA MET A 186 11.92 3.32 0.78
C MET A 186 11.74 2.31 1.92
N ALA A 187 12.43 2.51 3.03
CA ALA A 187 12.42 1.59 4.17
C ALA A 187 12.71 2.31 5.48
N ILE A 188 12.34 1.71 6.59
CA ILE A 188 12.73 2.12 7.94
C ILE A 188 13.01 0.89 8.79
N THR A 189 14.07 0.92 9.60
CA THR A 189 14.41 -0.18 10.52
C THR A 189 13.67 -0.07 11.85
N ASP A 190 13.66 -1.15 12.65
CA ASP A 190 13.15 -1.12 14.02
C ASP A 190 14.03 -0.31 15.00
N GLN A 191 15.20 0.16 14.55
CA GLN A 191 16.05 1.10 15.26
C GLN A 191 15.78 2.56 14.87
N GLY A 192 14.81 2.80 13.94
CA GLY A 192 14.44 4.13 13.48
C GLY A 192 15.42 4.73 12.47
N LEU A 193 16.10 3.90 11.67
CA LEU A 193 16.91 4.36 10.54
C LEU A 193 16.03 4.40 9.29
N LEU A 194 15.77 5.60 8.77
CA LEU A 194 14.88 5.88 7.65
C LEU A 194 15.68 6.09 6.36
N PHE A 195 15.34 5.37 5.29
CA PHE A 195 15.92 5.49 3.96
C PHE A 195 14.95 6.21 3.01
N ILE A 196 15.43 7.28 2.38
CA ILE A 196 14.64 8.11 1.46
C ILE A 196 15.45 8.35 0.18
N SER A 197 14.82 8.18 -0.98
CA SER A 197 15.44 8.49 -2.27
C SER A 197 15.67 9.98 -2.44
N ASP A 198 16.88 10.33 -2.87
CA ASP A 198 17.33 11.71 -3.13
C ASP A 198 17.66 11.90 -4.63
N GLY A 199 16.77 12.58 -5.33
CA GLY A 199 16.91 12.86 -6.76
C GLY A 199 18.05 13.85 -7.07
N SER A 200 18.46 14.72 -6.13
CA SER A 200 19.52 15.70 -6.37
C SER A 200 20.90 15.04 -6.58
N ASN A 201 21.13 13.93 -5.88
CA ASN A 201 22.40 13.23 -5.84
C ASN A 201 22.35 11.86 -6.52
N GLY A 202 21.20 11.46 -7.08
CA GLY A 202 21.00 10.19 -7.77
C GLY A 202 21.24 8.97 -6.86
N GLY A 203 20.73 9.01 -5.63
CA GLY A 203 20.90 7.96 -4.63
C GLY A 203 19.87 8.07 -3.51
N GLN A 204 20.32 7.75 -2.30
CA GLN A 204 19.51 7.82 -1.09
C GLN A 204 20.24 8.55 0.02
N ILE A 205 19.47 9.10 0.94
CA ILE A 205 19.92 9.44 2.28
C ILE A 205 19.35 8.44 3.28
N ALA A 206 20.10 8.18 4.34
CA ALA A 206 19.63 7.51 5.54
C ALA A 206 19.68 8.49 6.70
N ILE A 207 18.62 8.57 7.49
CA ILE A 207 18.53 9.46 8.66
C ILE A 207 18.11 8.66 9.89
N ASP A 208 18.80 8.87 11.01
CA ASP A 208 18.49 8.23 12.29
C ASP A 208 17.62 9.13 13.20
N LEU A 209 17.16 8.59 14.34
CA LEU A 209 16.32 9.30 15.30
C LEU A 209 17.02 10.54 15.94
N THR A 210 18.32 10.69 15.79
CA THR A 210 19.08 11.85 16.28
C THR A 210 19.29 12.92 15.22
N GLY A 211 18.85 12.64 13.96
CA GLY A 211 19.00 13.54 12.83
C GLY A 211 20.34 13.42 12.11
N ASN A 212 21.17 12.41 12.42
CA ASN A 212 22.36 12.15 11.64
C ASN A 212 21.99 11.61 10.26
N ILE A 213 22.56 12.22 9.23
CA ILE A 213 22.34 11.82 7.84
C ILE A 213 23.61 11.19 7.30
N PHE A 214 23.48 10.06 6.63
CA PHE A 214 24.56 9.43 5.89
C PHE A 214 24.06 8.85 4.55
N ILE A 215 24.97 8.56 3.65
CA ILE A 215 24.70 7.94 2.36
C ILE A 215 25.23 6.50 2.44
N PRO A 216 24.39 5.47 2.17
CA PRO A 216 24.83 4.08 2.14
C PRO A 216 26.00 3.89 1.17
N GLU A 217 27.00 3.09 1.56
CA GLU A 217 28.16 2.81 0.72
C GLU A 217 27.85 1.72 -0.32
N ALA A 218 28.32 1.92 -1.55
CA ALA A 218 28.29 0.92 -2.60
C ALA A 218 29.56 0.04 -2.55
N PRO A 219 29.50 -1.20 -3.05
CA PRO A 219 30.70 -2.01 -3.23
C PRO A 219 31.70 -1.34 -4.17
N ALA A 220 32.99 -1.68 -4.02
CA ALA A 220 34.03 -1.18 -4.91
C ALA A 220 33.75 -1.55 -6.38
N GLY A 221 33.91 -0.58 -7.28
CA GLY A 221 33.66 -0.74 -8.71
C GLY A 221 32.22 -0.44 -9.16
N PHE A 222 31.32 -0.06 -8.24
CA PHE A 222 30.00 0.44 -8.61
C PHE A 222 30.09 1.88 -9.11
N THR A 223 29.27 2.20 -10.12
CA THR A 223 29.22 3.51 -10.80
C THR A 223 28.08 4.39 -10.29
N SER A 224 27.10 3.82 -9.59
CA SER A 224 26.02 4.55 -8.93
C SER A 224 26.10 4.41 -7.41
N LYS A 225 25.48 5.35 -6.71
CA LYS A 225 25.14 5.16 -5.30
C LYS A 225 24.11 4.02 -5.18
N PRO A 226 24.13 3.28 -4.08
CA PRO A 226 23.17 2.21 -3.87
C PRO A 226 21.78 2.75 -3.54
N ASP A 227 20.79 1.92 -3.77
CA ASP A 227 19.37 2.18 -3.46
C ASP A 227 18.86 1.06 -2.55
N ILE A 228 18.67 1.36 -1.25
CA ILE A 228 18.15 0.42 -0.26
C ILE A 228 16.63 0.36 -0.39
N GLN A 229 16.10 -0.86 -0.52
CA GLN A 229 14.67 -1.11 -0.78
C GLN A 229 13.95 -1.78 0.41
N GLY A 230 14.69 -2.46 1.28
CA GLY A 230 14.12 -3.16 2.42
C GLY A 230 15.15 -3.47 3.50
N THR A 231 14.66 -3.76 4.70
CA THR A 231 15.49 -4.07 5.88
C THR A 231 14.88 -5.21 6.69
N SER A 232 15.73 -6.04 7.34
CA SER A 232 15.29 -6.97 8.37
C SER A 232 14.92 -6.24 9.68
N ALA A 233 14.16 -6.90 10.56
CA ALA A 233 13.71 -6.33 11.83
C ALA A 233 14.87 -5.94 12.76
N ASP A 234 15.89 -6.77 12.83
CA ASP A 234 17.08 -6.51 13.65
C ASP A 234 18.03 -5.44 13.05
N GLY A 235 17.71 -4.95 11.83
CA GLY A 235 18.53 -3.97 11.11
C GLY A 235 19.86 -4.51 10.59
N LYS A 236 20.13 -5.81 10.77
CA LYS A 236 21.37 -6.45 10.35
C LYS A 236 21.50 -6.55 8.83
N TYR A 237 20.36 -6.81 8.16
CA TYR A 237 20.31 -7.00 6.71
C TYR A 237 19.54 -5.84 6.06
N TRP A 238 20.15 -5.24 5.04
CA TRP A 238 19.50 -4.33 4.12
C TRP A 238 19.61 -4.91 2.71
N VAL A 239 18.62 -4.69 1.89
CA VAL A 239 18.61 -5.17 0.51
C VAL A 239 18.29 -4.03 -0.44
N GLY A 240 18.80 -4.13 -1.67
CA GLY A 240 18.60 -3.11 -2.68
C GLY A 240 19.39 -3.41 -3.93
N PHE A 241 19.87 -2.37 -4.60
CA PHE A 241 20.63 -2.52 -5.85
C PHE A 241 21.62 -1.37 -6.07
N GLY A 242 22.46 -1.54 -7.08
CA GLY A 242 23.37 -0.52 -7.58
C GLY A 242 23.79 -0.83 -9.02
N MET A 243 24.33 0.16 -9.69
CA MET A 243 24.86 0.01 -11.05
C MET A 243 26.36 -0.27 -11.01
N LYS A 244 26.78 -1.31 -11.72
CA LYS A 244 28.20 -1.71 -11.90
C LYS A 244 28.56 -1.64 -13.38
N GLY A 245 28.51 -0.43 -13.91
CA GLY A 245 28.69 -0.18 -15.33
C GLY A 245 27.66 0.83 -15.83
N LYS A 246 27.56 0.94 -17.14
CA LYS A 246 26.61 1.83 -17.79
C LYS A 246 25.43 1.05 -18.36
N ALA A 247 24.24 1.55 -18.06
CA ALA A 247 23.03 1.02 -18.67
C ALA A 247 23.12 0.98 -20.18
N PHE A 248 22.73 -0.14 -20.80
CA PHE A 248 22.72 -0.40 -22.24
C PHE A 248 24.10 -0.44 -22.95
N GLU A 249 25.21 -0.28 -22.21
CA GLU A 249 26.57 -0.40 -22.76
C GLU A 249 27.31 -1.64 -22.22
N ASP A 250 27.06 -1.97 -20.95
CA ASP A 250 27.72 -3.10 -20.25
C ASP A 250 26.73 -4.23 -19.99
N GLU A 251 27.21 -5.47 -19.94
CA GLU A 251 26.39 -6.64 -19.62
C GLU A 251 25.93 -6.64 -18.17
N THR A 252 24.64 -6.80 -17.95
CA THR A 252 24.00 -6.86 -16.63
C THR A 252 24.48 -5.79 -15.64
N PRO A 253 24.39 -4.50 -15.97
CA PRO A 253 24.96 -3.44 -15.15
C PRO A 253 24.22 -3.25 -13.82
N CYS A 254 22.95 -3.62 -13.71
CA CYS A 254 22.16 -3.56 -12.49
C CYS A 254 22.40 -4.80 -11.63
N LYS A 255 22.87 -4.62 -10.41
CA LYS A 255 23.19 -5.69 -9.46
C LYS A 255 22.33 -5.61 -8.22
N ALA A 256 21.67 -6.73 -7.89
CA ALA A 256 21.01 -6.90 -6.61
C ALA A 256 22.06 -7.00 -5.50
N LEU A 257 21.82 -6.30 -4.40
CA LEU A 257 22.76 -6.15 -3.29
C LEU A 257 22.11 -6.56 -1.96
N LEU A 258 22.93 -7.16 -1.10
CA LEU A 258 22.66 -7.42 0.30
C LEU A 258 23.75 -6.75 1.14
N TRP A 259 23.37 -5.92 2.10
CA TRP A 259 24.25 -5.42 3.16
C TRP A 259 24.06 -6.27 4.40
N THR A 260 25.15 -6.77 4.95
CA THR A 260 25.19 -7.46 6.25
C THR A 260 26.01 -6.61 7.20
N ASP A 261 25.39 -6.10 8.26
CA ASP A 261 26.01 -5.15 9.20
C ASP A 261 26.69 -3.96 8.47
N GLY A 262 26.00 -3.44 7.44
CA GLY A 262 26.47 -2.31 6.62
C GLY A 262 27.49 -2.67 5.53
N VAL A 263 27.93 -3.94 5.44
CA VAL A 263 28.89 -4.40 4.42
C VAL A 263 28.15 -4.98 3.22
N PRO A 264 28.27 -4.35 2.02
CA PRO A 264 27.53 -4.77 0.83
C PRO A 264 28.17 -5.97 0.13
N THR A 265 27.35 -6.88 -0.38
CA THR A 265 27.69 -8.01 -1.25
C THR A 265 26.73 -8.13 -2.42
N GLU A 266 27.21 -8.58 -3.57
CA GLU A 266 26.36 -8.86 -4.72
C GLU A 266 25.62 -10.18 -4.50
N LEU A 267 24.29 -10.18 -4.78
CA LEU A 267 23.51 -11.41 -4.83
C LEU A 267 23.69 -12.10 -6.18
N PRO A 268 23.75 -13.45 -6.21
CA PRO A 268 23.86 -14.18 -7.46
C PRO A 268 22.63 -13.97 -8.33
N TRP A 269 22.83 -14.00 -9.66
CA TRP A 269 21.79 -13.79 -10.67
C TRP A 269 21.48 -15.09 -11.43
N PRO A 270 20.25 -15.30 -11.95
CA PRO A 270 19.95 -16.48 -12.76
C PRO A 270 20.69 -16.46 -14.09
N ASP A 271 20.85 -17.64 -14.72
CA ASP A 271 21.52 -17.78 -16.04
C ASP A 271 20.67 -17.24 -17.18
N LEU A 272 19.34 -17.34 -17.04
CA LEU A 272 18.37 -16.82 -18.01
C LEU A 272 17.48 -15.77 -17.32
N ASN A 273 17.01 -14.82 -18.08
CA ASN A 273 16.03 -13.83 -17.62
C ASN A 273 14.63 -14.47 -17.50
N TYR A 274 13.63 -13.67 -17.12
CA TYR A 274 12.26 -14.14 -16.90
C TYR A 274 11.58 -14.67 -18.20
N ARG A 275 12.11 -14.33 -19.37
CA ARG A 275 11.63 -14.79 -20.70
C ARG A 275 12.45 -15.95 -21.27
N ASP A 276 13.29 -16.60 -20.47
CA ASP A 276 14.22 -17.65 -20.88
C ASP A 276 15.26 -17.19 -21.92
N GLU A 277 15.62 -15.91 -21.88
CA GLU A 277 16.63 -15.29 -22.72
C GLU A 277 17.91 -14.97 -21.92
N GLU A 278 19.01 -14.67 -22.59
CA GLU A 278 20.26 -14.25 -21.94
C GLU A 278 20.08 -12.89 -21.22
N PRO A 279 20.43 -12.79 -19.91
CA PRO A 279 20.26 -11.54 -19.17
C PRO A 279 21.18 -10.45 -19.72
N TRP A 280 20.66 -9.26 -19.94
CA TRP A 280 21.45 -8.13 -20.43
C TRP A 280 21.47 -6.92 -19.49
N TYR A 281 20.45 -6.73 -18.67
CA TYR A 281 20.39 -5.59 -17.73
C TYR A 281 20.62 -6.00 -16.28
N GLY A 282 20.15 -7.18 -15.87
CA GLY A 282 20.14 -7.65 -14.48
C GLY A 282 18.89 -7.21 -13.71
N GLY A 283 19.02 -6.91 -12.43
CA GLY A 283 17.87 -6.54 -11.62
C GLY A 283 18.22 -6.16 -10.19
N MET A 284 17.21 -6.15 -9.32
CA MET A 284 17.22 -5.51 -8.01
C MET A 284 16.66 -6.44 -6.95
N ALA A 285 17.23 -6.40 -5.74
CA ALA A 285 16.53 -6.86 -4.56
C ALA A 285 15.55 -5.77 -4.11
N ARG A 286 14.29 -6.14 -3.85
CA ARG A 286 13.20 -5.20 -3.56
C ARG A 286 12.73 -5.24 -2.12
N GLY A 287 12.99 -6.32 -1.41
CA GLY A 287 12.64 -6.44 0.00
C GLY A 287 13.20 -7.71 0.62
N ILE A 288 13.08 -7.78 1.93
CA ILE A 288 13.54 -8.90 2.75
C ILE A 288 12.50 -9.14 3.85
N SER A 289 12.33 -10.40 4.25
CA SER A 289 11.48 -10.76 5.39
C SER A 289 12.02 -10.17 6.69
N ALA A 290 11.15 -9.94 7.68
CA ALA A 290 11.54 -9.37 8.96
C ALA A 290 12.60 -10.22 9.68
N ASN A 291 12.52 -11.55 9.55
CA ASN A 291 13.51 -12.48 10.09
C ASN A 291 14.84 -12.53 9.29
N GLY A 292 14.89 -11.85 8.13
CA GLY A 292 16.09 -11.76 7.30
C GLY A 292 16.38 -13.00 6.44
N GLU A 293 15.48 -13.98 6.36
CA GLU A 293 15.75 -15.27 5.70
C GLU A 293 15.41 -15.29 4.21
N ILE A 294 14.39 -14.54 3.78
CA ILE A 294 13.95 -14.53 2.38
C ILE A 294 14.09 -13.12 1.82
N ILE A 295 14.81 -13.00 0.72
CA ILE A 295 14.97 -11.78 -0.06
C ILE A 295 14.15 -11.94 -1.34
N TYR A 296 13.36 -10.96 -1.74
CA TYR A 296 12.72 -10.98 -3.04
C TYR A 296 13.20 -9.82 -3.92
N GLY A 297 13.06 -9.98 -5.20
CA GLY A 297 13.51 -8.99 -6.16
C GLY A 297 12.85 -9.13 -7.53
N THR A 298 13.33 -8.33 -8.47
CA THR A 298 12.82 -8.30 -9.84
C THR A 298 13.94 -8.20 -10.86
N SER A 299 13.80 -8.91 -11.97
CA SER A 299 14.52 -8.57 -13.18
C SER A 299 13.97 -7.26 -13.73
N TRP A 300 14.80 -6.47 -14.41
CA TRP A 300 14.36 -5.22 -15.01
C TRP A 300 14.80 -5.13 -16.48
N GLU A 301 14.48 -6.16 -17.20
CA GLU A 301 14.82 -6.29 -18.61
C GLU A 301 13.56 -6.11 -19.45
N ASN A 302 13.57 -5.20 -20.41
CA ASN A 302 12.43 -4.92 -21.30
C ASN A 302 11.11 -4.61 -20.56
N TRP A 303 11.17 -3.96 -19.37
CA TRP A 303 10.00 -3.71 -18.54
C TRP A 303 9.31 -4.98 -18.05
N ASP A 304 10.06 -6.04 -17.92
CA ASP A 304 9.56 -7.37 -17.69
C ASP A 304 9.08 -7.61 -16.24
N PHE A 305 9.74 -7.00 -15.27
CA PHE A 305 9.41 -7.06 -13.84
C PHE A 305 9.23 -8.48 -13.28
N GLY A 306 9.75 -9.51 -13.96
CA GLY A 306 9.71 -10.90 -13.50
C GLY A 306 10.26 -11.01 -12.08
N MET A 307 9.61 -11.80 -11.23
CA MET A 307 9.88 -11.83 -9.82
C MET A 307 10.72 -13.04 -9.42
N LEU A 308 11.71 -12.82 -8.56
CA LEU A 308 12.59 -13.88 -8.05
C LEU A 308 12.85 -13.71 -6.55
N TYR A 309 13.36 -14.77 -5.91
CA TYR A 309 13.73 -14.74 -4.50
C TYR A 309 15.02 -15.51 -4.21
N TRP A 310 15.74 -15.09 -3.16
CA TRP A 310 16.93 -15.72 -2.60
C TRP A 310 16.64 -16.19 -1.18
N VAL A 311 17.20 -17.32 -0.80
CA VAL A 311 17.27 -17.75 0.59
C VAL A 311 18.57 -17.21 1.19
N ASN A 312 18.45 -16.35 2.20
CA ASN A 312 19.61 -15.79 2.90
C ASN A 312 20.13 -16.78 3.95
N ASN A 313 21.09 -17.62 3.57
CA ASN A 313 21.75 -18.60 4.43
C ASN A 313 23.13 -18.13 4.94
N GLY A 314 23.41 -16.83 4.81
CA GLY A 314 24.69 -16.22 5.19
C GLY A 314 25.82 -16.37 4.18
N ALA A 315 25.82 -17.43 3.36
CA ALA A 315 26.80 -17.62 2.29
C ALA A 315 26.35 -16.94 0.98
N ASN A 316 25.04 -16.90 0.74
CA ASN A 316 24.38 -16.23 -0.40
C ASN A 316 25.00 -16.56 -1.77
N THR A 317 25.36 -17.81 -1.95
CA THR A 317 26.01 -18.31 -3.18
C THR A 317 25.06 -19.06 -4.11
N GLU A 318 23.86 -19.40 -3.60
CA GLU A 318 22.85 -20.09 -4.39
C GLU A 318 22.14 -19.12 -5.32
N LYS A 319 21.87 -19.58 -6.56
CA LYS A 319 21.07 -18.80 -7.51
C LYS A 319 19.65 -18.63 -7.01
N PRO A 320 19.01 -17.51 -7.33
CA PRO A 320 17.62 -17.29 -6.96
C PRO A 320 16.69 -18.24 -7.73
N LYS A 321 15.49 -18.39 -7.19
CA LYS A 321 14.37 -19.05 -7.86
C LYS A 321 13.38 -18.02 -8.38
N TRP A 322 12.70 -18.31 -9.47
CA TRP A 322 11.57 -17.51 -9.92
C TRP A 322 10.39 -17.68 -8.96
N VAL A 323 9.76 -16.59 -8.58
CA VAL A 323 8.51 -16.59 -7.82
C VAL A 323 7.39 -16.96 -8.76
N GLY A 324 6.58 -17.98 -8.40
CA GLY A 324 5.48 -18.43 -9.23
C GLY A 324 5.90 -19.26 -10.43
N GLU A 325 6.97 -20.02 -10.34
CA GLU A 325 7.40 -20.96 -11.40
C GLU A 325 6.29 -21.97 -11.76
N ASP A 326 5.43 -22.31 -10.79
CA ASP A 326 4.28 -23.21 -10.97
C ASP A 326 3.19 -22.67 -11.90
N VAL A 327 3.16 -21.36 -12.13
CA VAL A 327 2.19 -20.68 -13.02
C VAL A 327 2.86 -19.86 -14.13
N ARG A 328 4.19 -19.94 -14.23
CA ARG A 328 4.96 -19.22 -15.25
C ARG A 328 4.87 -19.98 -16.57
N GLU A 329 4.51 -19.25 -17.64
CA GLU A 329 4.45 -19.77 -19.00
C GLU A 329 5.23 -18.83 -19.91
N VAL A 330 6.14 -19.38 -20.73
CA VAL A 330 6.91 -18.62 -21.74
C VAL A 330 6.71 -19.26 -23.09
N TRP A 331 6.46 -18.45 -24.12
CA TRP A 331 6.30 -18.95 -25.50
C TRP A 331 6.77 -17.93 -26.53
N GLU A 332 7.19 -18.42 -27.69
CA GLU A 332 7.52 -17.57 -28.83
C GLU A 332 6.26 -17.02 -29.51
N GLU A 333 6.29 -15.75 -29.87
CA GLU A 333 5.21 -15.08 -30.60
C GLU A 333 5.77 -14.19 -31.71
N THR A 334 5.09 -14.16 -32.87
CA THR A 334 5.43 -13.28 -33.97
C THR A 334 4.66 -11.98 -33.87
N MET A 335 5.38 -10.89 -33.72
CA MET A 335 4.86 -9.52 -33.60
C MET A 335 5.20 -8.71 -34.85
N LYS A 336 4.65 -7.50 -34.98
CA LYS A 336 4.90 -6.58 -36.10
C LYS A 336 5.41 -5.24 -35.61
N ASN A 337 6.37 -4.69 -36.32
CA ASN A 337 6.76 -3.30 -36.20
C ASN A 337 5.74 -2.38 -36.88
N SER A 338 5.80 -1.08 -36.58
CA SER A 338 4.93 -0.07 -37.20
C SER A 338 5.06 0.03 -38.73
N ASP A 339 6.18 -0.43 -39.29
CA ASP A 339 6.41 -0.51 -40.74
C ASP A 339 5.89 -1.81 -41.38
N GLY A 340 5.30 -2.72 -40.57
CA GLY A 340 4.75 -4.00 -41.00
C GLY A 340 5.78 -5.16 -41.08
N THR A 341 7.05 -4.92 -40.75
CA THR A 341 8.04 -6.00 -40.62
C THR A 341 7.75 -6.88 -39.41
N GLU A 342 7.93 -8.18 -39.56
CA GLU A 342 7.71 -9.15 -38.51
C GLU A 342 8.98 -9.39 -37.68
N TYR A 343 8.83 -9.62 -36.39
CA TYR A 343 9.89 -10.06 -35.50
C TYR A 343 9.35 -11.09 -34.49
N THR A 344 10.22 -11.96 -34.03
CA THR A 344 9.88 -12.94 -33.00
C THR A 344 10.30 -12.43 -31.60
N THR A 345 9.46 -12.63 -30.62
CA THR A 345 9.75 -12.31 -29.21
C THR A 345 9.13 -13.37 -28.30
N HIS A 346 9.64 -13.50 -27.09
CA HIS A 346 9.00 -14.31 -26.07
C HIS A 346 7.95 -13.49 -25.32
N LEU A 347 6.77 -14.05 -25.16
CA LEU A 347 5.73 -13.56 -24.22
C LEU A 347 5.78 -14.39 -22.95
N VAL A 348 5.34 -13.80 -21.84
CA VAL A 348 5.37 -14.47 -20.53
C VAL A 348 4.10 -14.16 -19.74
N ASN A 349 3.50 -15.20 -19.20
CA ASN A 349 2.54 -15.12 -18.10
C ASN A 349 3.26 -15.49 -16.80
N GLY A 350 3.01 -14.76 -15.72
CA GLY A 350 3.64 -15.08 -14.45
C GLY A 350 3.58 -13.96 -13.42
N LEU A 351 4.23 -14.17 -12.28
CA LEU A 351 4.24 -13.21 -11.19
C LEU A 351 5.23 -12.07 -11.45
N ILE A 352 4.75 -10.84 -11.24
CA ILE A 352 5.55 -9.63 -11.43
C ILE A 352 5.67 -8.83 -10.14
N CYS A 353 6.83 -8.20 -9.96
CA CYS A 353 7.06 -7.29 -8.84
C CYS A 353 6.51 -5.90 -9.16
N GLN A 354 5.55 -5.45 -8.38
CA GLN A 354 4.97 -4.11 -8.46
C GLN A 354 5.67 -3.13 -7.52
N ALA A 355 6.94 -2.91 -7.72
CA ALA A 355 7.73 -1.93 -6.97
C ALA A 355 7.37 -1.87 -5.46
N GLN A 356 6.73 -0.77 -5.02
CA GLN A 356 6.38 -0.53 -3.63
C GLN A 356 5.17 -1.35 -3.13
N LEU A 357 4.38 -1.93 -4.03
CA LEU A 357 3.17 -2.68 -3.66
C LEU A 357 3.46 -4.14 -3.31
N THR A 358 4.45 -4.75 -3.97
CA THR A 358 4.87 -6.12 -3.63
C THR A 358 5.48 -6.17 -2.25
N LYS A 359 5.04 -7.10 -1.41
CA LYS A 359 5.50 -7.28 -0.04
C LYS A 359 5.69 -8.75 0.30
N ILE A 360 6.53 -9.01 1.28
CA ILE A 360 6.76 -10.33 1.87
C ILE A 360 6.23 -10.35 3.30
N SER A 361 5.68 -11.49 3.74
CA SER A 361 5.27 -11.66 5.13
C SER A 361 6.46 -11.60 6.09
N PRO A 362 6.29 -11.21 7.37
CA PRO A 362 7.38 -11.06 8.32
C PRO A 362 8.29 -12.28 8.44
N ASN A 363 7.75 -13.51 8.40
CA ASN A 363 8.52 -14.75 8.47
C ASN A 363 9.05 -15.26 7.11
N GLY A 364 8.71 -14.56 6.01
CA GLY A 364 9.17 -14.93 4.66
C GLY A 364 8.35 -16.02 3.97
N LYS A 365 7.28 -16.53 4.60
CA LYS A 365 6.48 -17.64 4.05
C LYS A 365 5.66 -17.23 2.84
N TRP A 366 5.13 -16.02 2.80
CA TRP A 366 4.27 -15.54 1.75
C TRP A 366 4.80 -14.28 1.06
N ILE A 367 4.61 -14.20 -0.24
CA ILE A 367 4.90 -13.00 -1.03
C ILE A 367 3.61 -12.55 -1.72
N ALA A 368 3.19 -11.31 -1.45
CA ALA A 368 2.07 -10.65 -2.11
C ALA A 368 2.56 -9.97 -3.40
N SER A 369 1.88 -10.20 -4.52
CA SER A 369 2.31 -9.84 -5.86
C SER A 369 1.12 -9.70 -6.82
N SER A 370 1.39 -9.61 -8.13
CA SER A 370 0.40 -9.71 -9.19
C SER A 370 0.79 -10.79 -10.20
N TYR A 371 -0.22 -11.52 -10.66
CA TYR A 371 -0.10 -12.38 -11.84
C TYR A 371 -0.44 -11.54 -13.07
N ARG A 372 0.52 -11.45 -14.01
CA ARG A 372 0.35 -10.75 -15.29
C ARG A 372 0.18 -11.77 -16.40
N THR A 373 -0.76 -11.49 -17.31
CA THR A 373 -0.86 -12.18 -18.59
C THR A 373 -0.47 -11.25 -19.73
N GLU A 374 0.12 -11.81 -20.77
CA GLU A 374 0.47 -11.13 -22.01
C GLU A 374 -0.24 -11.79 -23.18
N THR A 375 -0.86 -11.00 -24.05
CA THR A 375 -1.48 -11.47 -25.27
C THR A 375 -1.18 -10.50 -26.41
N PRO A 376 -0.88 -10.96 -27.64
CA PRO A 376 -0.77 -10.05 -28.77
C PRO A 376 -2.09 -9.31 -29.02
N ALA A 377 -2.04 -8.02 -29.29
CA ALA A 377 -3.19 -7.31 -29.83
C ALA A 377 -3.60 -7.90 -31.19
N GLU A 378 -4.82 -7.66 -31.63
CA GLU A 378 -5.36 -8.21 -32.89
C GLU A 378 -4.51 -7.85 -34.12
N ASP A 379 -3.96 -6.64 -34.14
CA ASP A 379 -3.05 -6.15 -35.20
C ASP A 379 -1.59 -6.60 -35.02
N ARG A 380 -1.26 -7.22 -33.86
CA ARG A 380 0.09 -7.65 -33.48
C ARG A 380 1.13 -6.54 -33.34
N LEU A 381 0.71 -5.29 -33.30
CA LEU A 381 1.61 -4.13 -33.12
C LEU A 381 1.94 -3.87 -31.62
N SER A 382 1.17 -4.43 -30.70
CA SER A 382 1.36 -4.26 -29.27
C SER A 382 0.98 -5.52 -28.49
N ILE A 383 1.40 -5.55 -27.24
CA ILE A 383 1.04 -6.59 -26.27
C ILE A 383 -0.01 -6.00 -25.34
N VAL A 384 -1.13 -6.72 -25.20
CA VAL A 384 -2.16 -6.41 -24.18
C VAL A 384 -1.81 -7.17 -22.92
N THR A 385 -1.77 -6.46 -21.80
CA THR A 385 -1.50 -7.05 -20.49
C THR A 385 -2.70 -6.92 -19.57
N THR A 386 -2.92 -7.93 -18.73
CA THR A 386 -3.86 -7.87 -17.61
C THR A 386 -3.13 -8.22 -16.32
N GLN A 387 -3.63 -7.75 -15.19
CA GLN A 387 -3.02 -8.00 -13.89
C GLN A 387 -4.08 -8.40 -12.87
N THR A 388 -3.75 -9.39 -12.06
CA THR A 388 -4.64 -9.91 -11.03
C THR A 388 -3.84 -10.21 -9.77
N ALA A 389 -4.40 -9.94 -8.59
CA ALA A 389 -3.73 -10.21 -7.32
C ALA A 389 -3.29 -11.68 -7.20
N ALA A 390 -2.07 -11.89 -6.76
CA ALA A 390 -1.50 -13.22 -6.57
C ALA A 390 -0.62 -13.27 -5.32
N PHE A 391 -0.54 -14.44 -4.72
CA PHE A 391 0.23 -14.72 -3.52
C PHE A 391 1.01 -16.00 -3.71
N TYR A 392 2.31 -15.95 -3.41
CA TYR A 392 3.20 -17.09 -3.54
C TYR A 392 3.63 -17.59 -2.16
N ASN A 393 3.53 -18.90 -1.94
CA ASN A 393 3.99 -19.54 -0.72
C ASN A 393 5.40 -20.09 -0.96
N THR A 394 6.40 -19.55 -0.27
CA THR A 394 7.83 -19.94 -0.42
C THR A 394 8.15 -21.30 0.15
N GLU A 395 7.34 -21.85 1.09
CA GLU A 395 7.54 -23.17 1.68
C GLU A 395 7.01 -24.29 0.78
N THR A 396 5.85 -24.07 0.15
CA THR A 396 5.23 -25.06 -0.75
C THR A 396 5.56 -24.84 -2.22
N GLU A 397 6.15 -23.70 -2.54
CA GLU A 397 6.45 -23.25 -3.91
C GLU A 397 5.20 -23.22 -4.80
N THR A 398 4.07 -22.74 -4.26
CA THR A 398 2.77 -22.67 -4.96
C THR A 398 2.20 -21.28 -4.96
N THR A 399 1.49 -20.96 -6.06
CA THR A 399 0.84 -19.68 -6.29
C THR A 399 -0.68 -19.77 -6.10
N THR A 400 -1.24 -18.80 -5.39
CA THR A 400 -2.69 -18.55 -5.33
C THR A 400 -3.01 -17.29 -6.12
N ILE A 401 -3.76 -17.42 -7.22
CA ILE A 401 -4.24 -16.30 -8.03
C ILE A 401 -5.68 -15.99 -7.62
N VAL A 402 -5.96 -14.71 -7.28
CA VAL A 402 -7.30 -14.27 -6.85
C VAL A 402 -7.91 -13.40 -7.96
N SER A 403 -8.70 -14.03 -8.84
CA SER A 403 -9.21 -13.41 -10.08
C SER A 403 -10.55 -12.68 -9.93
N ASP A 404 -11.20 -12.77 -8.77
CA ASP A 404 -12.59 -12.32 -8.58
C ASP A 404 -12.77 -10.80 -8.64
N TYR A 405 -11.67 -10.03 -8.55
CA TYR A 405 -11.68 -8.57 -8.46
C TYR A 405 -11.18 -7.86 -9.72
N GLY A 406 -10.94 -8.58 -10.82
CA GLY A 406 -10.42 -8.02 -12.07
C GLY A 406 -9.01 -7.45 -11.89
N GLU A 407 -8.78 -6.23 -12.42
CA GLU A 407 -7.51 -5.51 -12.26
C GLU A 407 -7.21 -5.25 -10.78
N SER A 408 -6.22 -5.97 -10.25
CA SER A 408 -5.92 -5.98 -8.82
C SER A 408 -4.46 -6.36 -8.54
N VAL A 409 -4.01 -6.10 -7.32
CA VAL A 409 -2.64 -6.39 -6.87
C VAL A 409 -2.64 -6.87 -5.42
N GLY A 410 -1.88 -7.90 -5.11
CA GLY A 410 -1.56 -8.26 -3.72
C GLY A 410 -0.61 -7.21 -3.12
N VAL A 411 -1.06 -6.51 -2.08
CA VAL A 411 -0.32 -5.37 -1.49
C VAL A 411 0.32 -5.69 -0.15
N HIS A 412 -0.16 -6.72 0.55
CA HIS A 412 0.40 -7.23 1.79
C HIS A 412 -0.10 -8.65 2.08
N VAL A 413 0.61 -9.37 2.92
CA VAL A 413 0.22 -10.68 3.41
C VAL A 413 0.81 -10.93 4.80
N THR A 414 0.01 -11.51 5.69
CA THR A 414 0.46 -11.89 7.04
C THR A 414 1.08 -13.28 7.07
N ASP A 415 1.76 -13.62 8.17
CA ASP A 415 2.41 -14.93 8.34
C ASP A 415 1.42 -16.10 8.35
N ASP A 416 0.20 -15.88 8.80
CA ASP A 416 -0.89 -16.85 8.83
C ASP A 416 -1.70 -16.92 7.53
N GLY A 417 -1.30 -16.16 6.49
CA GLY A 417 -1.88 -16.24 5.15
C GLY A 417 -3.13 -15.41 4.94
N ILE A 418 -3.26 -14.29 5.65
CA ILE A 418 -4.28 -13.28 5.32
C ILE A 418 -3.69 -12.34 4.29
N GLY A 419 -4.23 -12.38 3.08
CA GLY A 419 -3.82 -11.56 1.94
C GLY A 419 -4.63 -10.27 1.84
N PHE A 420 -3.96 -9.16 1.57
CA PHE A 420 -4.57 -7.85 1.33
C PHE A 420 -4.42 -7.50 -0.14
N ILE A 421 -5.53 -7.16 -0.77
CA ILE A 421 -5.63 -6.93 -2.22
C ILE A 421 -6.06 -5.48 -2.44
N GLY A 422 -5.28 -4.76 -3.24
CA GLY A 422 -5.65 -3.46 -3.77
C GLY A 422 -6.39 -3.62 -5.10
N ILE A 423 -7.52 -2.93 -5.27
CA ILE A 423 -8.32 -2.98 -6.48
C ILE A 423 -7.94 -1.81 -7.39
N GLY A 424 -7.62 -2.13 -8.65
CA GLY A 424 -7.08 -1.21 -9.64
C GLY A 424 -5.55 -1.27 -9.72
N THR A 425 -4.97 -0.81 -10.82
CA THR A 425 -3.51 -0.79 -11.07
C THR A 425 -2.91 0.60 -11.00
N LEU A 426 -3.71 1.62 -11.31
CA LEU A 426 -3.32 3.03 -11.23
C LEU A 426 -4.24 3.76 -10.25
N GLY A 427 -3.72 4.05 -9.06
CA GLY A 427 -4.48 4.76 -8.03
C GLY A 427 -5.45 3.85 -7.28
N ILE A 428 -4.92 2.87 -6.55
CA ILE A 428 -5.70 1.95 -5.71
C ILE A 428 -6.54 2.75 -4.72
N SER A 429 -7.86 2.73 -4.89
CA SER A 429 -8.81 3.50 -4.08
C SER A 429 -9.55 2.65 -3.05
N SER A 430 -9.51 1.33 -3.20
CA SER A 430 -10.18 0.38 -2.32
C SER A 430 -9.37 -0.90 -2.17
N GLY A 431 -9.67 -1.68 -1.14
CA GLY A 431 -9.04 -2.96 -0.89
C GLY A 431 -10.01 -3.99 -0.35
N VAL A 432 -9.64 -5.24 -0.52
CA VAL A 432 -10.32 -6.42 0.04
C VAL A 432 -9.33 -7.31 0.76
N VAL A 433 -9.82 -8.16 1.63
CA VAL A 433 -9.04 -9.08 2.44
C VAL A 433 -9.46 -10.51 2.13
N TYR A 434 -8.48 -11.40 2.02
CA TYR A 434 -8.68 -12.76 1.55
C TYR A 434 -7.91 -13.76 2.42
N ASP A 435 -8.56 -14.82 2.87
CA ASP A 435 -7.89 -15.92 3.57
C ASP A 435 -7.35 -16.92 2.54
N LEU A 436 -6.04 -16.95 2.37
CA LEU A 436 -5.34 -17.79 1.40
C LEU A 436 -5.40 -19.29 1.76
N ASN A 437 -5.56 -19.64 3.04
CA ASN A 437 -5.60 -21.04 3.47
C ASN A 437 -6.94 -21.69 3.18
N THR A 438 -8.02 -20.91 3.24
CA THR A 438 -9.39 -21.41 3.02
C THR A 438 -9.98 -21.02 1.67
N GLY A 439 -9.34 -20.07 0.97
CA GLY A 439 -9.87 -19.49 -0.26
C GLY A 439 -11.12 -18.64 -0.03
N THR A 440 -11.20 -17.94 1.09
CA THR A 440 -12.42 -17.20 1.50
C THR A 440 -12.21 -15.69 1.42
N ASP A 441 -13.15 -14.99 0.78
CA ASP A 441 -13.27 -13.53 0.84
C ASP A 441 -13.71 -13.11 2.24
N LEU A 442 -12.90 -12.27 2.91
CA LEU A 442 -13.17 -11.72 4.24
C LEU A 442 -13.82 -10.33 4.19
N GLY A 443 -14.14 -9.83 3.00
CA GLY A 443 -14.81 -8.55 2.80
C GLY A 443 -13.85 -7.39 2.50
N SER A 444 -14.39 -6.17 2.61
CA SER A 444 -13.59 -4.97 2.37
C SER A 444 -12.52 -4.76 3.45
N THR A 445 -11.44 -4.05 3.10
CA THR A 445 -10.43 -3.62 4.07
C THR A 445 -11.05 -2.89 5.27
N GLN A 446 -12.11 -2.11 5.04
CA GLN A 446 -12.81 -1.37 6.09
C GLN A 446 -13.57 -2.30 7.04
N ASP A 447 -14.27 -3.31 6.51
CA ASP A 447 -14.99 -4.30 7.33
C ASP A 447 -14.00 -5.13 8.15
N TRP A 448 -12.91 -5.59 7.53
CA TRP A 448 -11.88 -6.36 8.22
C TRP A 448 -11.22 -5.57 9.38
N VAL A 449 -10.89 -4.29 9.16
CA VAL A 449 -10.33 -3.43 10.22
C VAL A 449 -11.36 -3.20 11.32
N TYR A 450 -12.62 -3.01 10.97
CA TYR A 450 -13.68 -2.86 11.97
C TYR A 450 -13.84 -4.12 12.83
N ASP A 451 -13.87 -5.29 12.20
CA ASP A 451 -14.04 -6.57 12.89
C ASP A 451 -12.86 -6.92 13.82
N ASN A 452 -11.64 -6.54 13.43
CA ASN A 452 -10.44 -6.89 14.20
C ASN A 452 -10.00 -5.82 15.21
N TYR A 453 -10.30 -4.53 14.97
CA TYR A 453 -9.79 -3.41 15.78
C TYR A 453 -10.90 -2.49 16.32
N GLY A 454 -12.15 -2.67 15.91
CA GLY A 454 -13.27 -1.81 16.28
C GLY A 454 -13.16 -0.39 15.70
N ILE A 455 -12.34 -0.19 14.67
CA ILE A 455 -12.00 1.12 14.11
C ILE A 455 -12.50 1.22 12.68
N ILE A 456 -12.89 2.43 12.30
CA ILE A 456 -13.28 2.75 10.94
C ILE A 456 -12.23 3.61 10.29
N ILE A 457 -11.79 3.13 9.14
CA ILE A 457 -10.77 3.75 8.31
C ILE A 457 -11.36 4.38 7.06
N PRO A 458 -10.69 5.37 6.44
CA PRO A 458 -11.02 5.80 5.10
C PRO A 458 -10.97 4.63 4.11
N ALA A 459 -11.74 4.70 3.02
CA ALA A 459 -11.57 3.74 1.93
C ALA A 459 -10.10 3.73 1.47
N GLY A 460 -9.59 2.55 1.11
CA GLY A 460 -8.20 2.39 0.74
C GLY A 460 -7.74 0.96 0.94
N TYR A 461 -6.45 0.75 1.04
CA TYR A 461 -5.83 -0.55 1.21
C TYR A 461 -4.83 -0.56 2.36
N ILE A 462 -4.56 -1.74 2.90
CA ILE A 462 -3.55 -1.95 3.94
C ILE A 462 -2.21 -2.25 3.26
N ASN A 463 -1.19 -1.47 3.60
CA ASN A 463 0.18 -1.65 3.11
C ASN A 463 0.98 -2.60 3.98
N TYR A 464 0.67 -2.66 5.27
CA TYR A 464 1.43 -3.43 6.23
C TYR A 464 0.62 -3.74 7.49
N VAL A 465 0.80 -4.96 7.99
CA VAL A 465 0.36 -5.40 9.32
C VAL A 465 1.58 -5.99 10.02
N SER A 466 1.87 -5.56 11.24
CA SER A 466 2.96 -6.14 12.03
C SER A 466 2.73 -7.63 12.31
N ALA A 467 3.82 -8.38 12.56
CA ALA A 467 3.75 -9.83 12.77
C ALA A 467 2.82 -10.23 13.93
N ASP A 468 2.69 -9.39 14.94
CA ASP A 468 1.79 -9.58 16.08
C ASP A 468 0.38 -8.99 15.87
N GLY A 469 0.10 -8.41 14.70
CA GLY A 469 -1.18 -7.80 14.35
C GLY A 469 -1.50 -6.49 15.10
N ARG A 470 -0.60 -5.97 15.91
CA ARG A 470 -0.87 -4.79 16.76
C ARG A 470 -0.83 -3.47 16.02
N PHE A 471 -0.06 -3.39 14.93
CA PHE A 471 0.14 -2.19 14.12
C PHE A 471 -0.30 -2.44 12.70
N VAL A 472 -1.03 -1.49 12.14
CA VAL A 472 -1.51 -1.51 10.76
C VAL A 472 -1.17 -0.18 10.11
N LEU A 473 -0.60 -0.22 8.91
CA LEU A 473 -0.39 0.94 8.06
C LEU A 473 -1.27 0.83 6.82
N GLY A 474 -2.01 1.87 6.52
CA GLY A 474 -2.85 1.91 5.35
C GLY A 474 -2.72 3.19 4.55
N THR A 475 -3.18 3.14 3.31
CA THR A 475 -3.15 4.25 2.37
C THR A 475 -4.45 4.32 1.58
N LYS A 476 -4.91 5.55 1.33
CA LYS A 476 -5.94 5.88 0.37
C LYS A 476 -5.33 6.77 -0.71
N ALA A 477 -5.52 6.41 -1.96
CA ALA A 477 -5.20 7.28 -3.09
C ALA A 477 -6.44 8.09 -3.48
N GLU A 478 -6.30 9.42 -3.61
CA GLU A 478 -7.35 10.32 -4.07
C GLU A 478 -6.88 11.06 -5.31
N SER A 479 -7.66 10.97 -6.40
CA SER A 479 -7.40 11.76 -7.59
C SER A 479 -7.76 13.22 -7.35
N SER A 480 -6.87 14.14 -7.71
CA SER A 480 -7.06 15.58 -7.64
C SER A 480 -6.71 16.23 -8.99
N ALA A 481 -7.08 17.49 -9.17
CA ALA A 481 -6.72 18.25 -10.38
C ALA A 481 -5.19 18.41 -10.58
N GLY A 482 -4.40 18.20 -9.51
CA GLY A 482 -2.94 18.28 -9.53
C GLY A 482 -2.23 16.93 -9.55
N GLY A 483 -2.97 15.80 -9.61
CA GLY A 483 -2.39 14.46 -9.56
C GLY A 483 -3.08 13.54 -8.55
N VAL A 484 -2.37 12.55 -8.04
CA VAL A 484 -2.84 11.63 -7.00
C VAL A 484 -2.29 12.08 -5.65
N ASN A 485 -3.17 12.32 -4.68
CA ASN A 485 -2.80 12.54 -3.29
C ASN A 485 -2.92 11.24 -2.52
N PHE A 486 -1.95 10.97 -1.63
CA PHE A 486 -1.97 9.82 -0.75
C PHE A 486 -2.30 10.26 0.68
N ILE A 487 -3.32 9.63 1.27
CA ILE A 487 -3.66 9.78 2.67
C ILE A 487 -3.18 8.53 3.40
N ASN A 488 -2.14 8.67 4.19
CA ASN A 488 -1.60 7.59 5.00
C ASN A 488 -2.21 7.63 6.42
N TRP A 489 -2.40 6.48 7.02
CA TRP A 489 -2.92 6.33 8.37
C TRP A 489 -2.33 5.08 9.02
N TYR A 490 -2.34 5.06 10.34
CA TYR A 490 -1.97 3.87 11.10
C TYR A 490 -2.94 3.56 12.22
N ILE A 491 -2.95 2.30 12.62
CA ILE A 491 -3.59 1.79 13.83
C ILE A 491 -2.48 1.27 14.75
N ALA A 492 -2.58 1.59 16.04
CA ALA A 492 -1.66 1.15 17.08
C ALA A 492 -2.43 0.76 18.34
N PRO A 493 -1.86 -0.04 19.25
CA PRO A 493 -2.45 -0.30 20.56
C PRO A 493 -2.75 0.99 21.30
N PRO A 494 -3.69 1.00 22.26
CA PRO A 494 -3.89 2.13 23.16
C PRO A 494 -2.60 2.43 23.93
N VAL A 495 -2.36 3.70 24.23
CA VAL A 495 -1.24 4.07 25.11
C VAL A 495 -1.62 3.72 26.54
N ALA A 496 -0.77 2.96 27.24
CA ALA A 496 -0.95 2.74 28.66
C ALA A 496 -0.99 4.08 29.40
N LYS A 497 -2.03 4.29 30.22
CA LYS A 497 -2.17 5.50 31.05
C LYS A 497 -1.22 5.50 32.24
#